data_86b1fecb640980aa015a99a75a3ffebd
#
_entry.id   86b1fecb640980aa015a99a75a3ffebd
#
_cell.length_a   1.000
_cell.length_b   1.000
_cell.length_c   1.000
_cell.angle_alpha   90.00
_cell.angle_beta   90.00
_cell.angle_gamma   90.00
#
_symmetry.space_group_name_H-M   'P 1'
#
loop_
_entity.id
_entity.type
_entity.pdbx_description
1 polymer ?
#
loop_
_entity_poly.entity_id
_entity_poly.type
_entity_poly.pdbx_seq_one_letter_code
_entity_poly.pdbx_strand_id
1 'polypeptide(L)'
;MARVSLAIMALVGATAPTAAAFQLPKLELGLPTFGAPAATDLENQLLAEVQAVDRLSNSEEIDRLVAQLESSGLGVERPAIAPEVYGQWRLVHTSNADTASPIQRKAVDATKYNIYQNIELQVSEDDDSTLIVSQVVKFGPESQLKVDALASSAAYPLAELTERKSSTTLGLNILGVSLVGEEAKPDPNRPDSRIDFVFDSGSFNLRGATFPYPVPFRIPILRDVVKGWIDITYLSGRIRIARGNKGTTFVLLKEDSDQ
;
A
#
# COMPACT_ATOMS: atom_id res chain seq x y z
N MET A 1 -37.09 28.71 42.26
CA MET A 1 -36.99 29.92 43.09
C MET A 1 -35.60 30.46 42.97
N ALA A 2 -35.46 31.57 42.31
CA ALA A 2 -34.86 32.85 42.71
C ALA A 2 -33.31 32.79 42.84
N ARG A 3 -32.52 33.66 42.38
CA ARG A 3 -32.50 35.00 41.72
C ARG A 3 -31.01 35.26 41.43
N VAL A 4 -30.61 35.60 40.22
CA VAL A 4 -30.25 36.94 39.74
C VAL A 4 -29.48 37.81 40.76
N SER A 5 -28.23 38.15 40.43
CA SER A 5 -27.79 39.54 40.49
C SER A 5 -26.51 39.79 39.68
N LEU A 6 -26.65 40.76 38.84
CA LEU A 6 -25.73 41.52 38.02
C LEU A 6 -25.05 42.59 38.89
N ALA A 7 -23.77 42.85 38.71
CA ALA A 7 -23.16 44.11 39.09
C ALA A 7 -22.01 44.50 38.14
N ILE A 8 -22.23 45.59 37.47
CA ILE A 8 -21.33 46.43 36.68
C ILE A 8 -20.65 47.44 37.60
N MET A 9 -19.40 47.77 37.37
CA MET A 9 -18.71 49.08 37.48
C MET A 9 -17.22 48.83 37.70
N ALA A 10 -16.25 49.59 37.30
CA ALA A 10 -16.10 50.75 36.41
C ALA A 10 -14.57 50.99 36.29
N LEU A 11 -14.22 51.53 35.19
CA LEU A 11 -13.04 52.21 34.72
C LEU A 11 -12.20 52.96 35.79
N VAL A 12 -10.87 52.71 35.86
CA VAL A 12 -9.87 53.72 36.18
C VAL A 12 -8.63 53.48 35.32
N GLY A 13 -8.26 54.48 34.55
CA GLY A 13 -7.09 54.47 33.71
C GLY A 13 -5.79 54.66 34.51
N ALA A 14 -4.77 53.96 34.12
CA ALA A 14 -3.38 54.27 34.50
C ALA A 14 -2.51 54.21 33.24
N THR A 15 -1.95 55.33 32.88
CA THR A 15 -0.98 55.50 31.82
C THR A 15 0.34 54.81 32.27
N ALA A 16 0.75 53.80 31.56
CA ALA A 16 2.08 53.16 31.71
C ALA A 16 3.08 53.88 30.79
N PRO A 17 4.33 54.06 31.25
CA PRO A 17 5.36 54.72 30.46
C PRO A 17 5.85 53.80 29.33
N THR A 18 6.08 54.42 28.19
CA THR A 18 6.69 53.82 26.99
C THR A 18 8.04 53.23 27.30
N ALA A 19 8.17 51.91 27.38
CA ALA A 19 9.43 51.22 27.40
C ALA A 19 10.01 51.21 25.97
N ALA A 20 11.14 51.89 25.79
CA ALA A 20 11.91 51.80 24.56
C ALA A 20 12.30 50.34 24.30
N ALA A 21 11.83 49.78 23.21
CA ALA A 21 12.21 48.46 22.77
C ALA A 21 13.67 48.46 22.32
N PHE A 22 14.52 47.81 23.14
CA PHE A 22 15.88 47.50 22.77
C PHE A 22 15.87 46.45 21.68
N GLN A 23 16.04 46.86 20.45
CA GLN A 23 16.20 45.93 19.32
C GLN A 23 17.59 45.30 19.39
N LEU A 24 17.65 44.05 19.85
CA LEU A 24 18.82 43.20 19.66
C LEU A 24 18.99 42.92 18.16
N PRO A 25 20.24 43.07 17.62
CA PRO A 25 20.49 42.71 16.24
C PRO A 25 20.19 41.20 16.08
N LYS A 26 19.33 40.85 15.11
CA LYS A 26 19.14 39.46 14.66
C LYS A 26 20.49 38.95 14.16
N LEU A 27 21.20 38.21 14.99
CA LEU A 27 22.29 37.35 14.51
C LEU A 27 21.62 36.23 13.69
N GLU A 28 21.58 36.39 12.39
CA GLU A 28 21.32 35.28 11.48
C GLU A 28 22.55 34.37 11.49
N LEU A 29 22.60 33.49 12.46
CA LEU A 29 23.45 32.32 12.39
C LEU A 29 22.81 31.45 11.29
N GLY A 30 23.34 31.59 10.06
CA GLY A 30 23.08 30.68 8.96
C GLY A 30 23.61 29.31 9.30
N LEU A 31 22.86 28.57 10.16
CA LEU A 31 23.00 27.13 10.24
C LEU A 31 22.54 26.59 8.88
N PRO A 32 23.36 25.73 8.22
CA PRO A 32 22.88 25.04 7.06
C PRO A 32 21.63 24.28 7.51
N THR A 33 20.45 24.71 7.07
CA THR A 33 19.25 23.90 7.11
C THR A 33 19.56 22.74 6.18
N PHE A 34 19.98 21.62 6.74
CA PHE A 34 19.83 20.35 6.06
C PHE A 34 18.33 20.17 5.90
N GLY A 35 17.79 20.64 4.77
CA GLY A 35 16.42 20.42 4.40
C GLY A 35 16.18 18.92 4.43
N ALA A 36 15.05 18.49 4.97
CA ALA A 36 14.63 17.09 4.83
C ALA A 36 14.74 16.73 3.34
N PRO A 37 15.33 15.58 2.99
CA PRO A 37 15.49 15.18 1.59
C PRO A 37 14.12 15.22 0.91
N ALA A 38 14.07 15.76 -0.31
CA ALA A 38 12.86 15.75 -1.09
C ALA A 38 12.39 14.31 -1.32
N ALA A 39 11.08 14.07 -1.47
CA ALA A 39 10.54 12.72 -1.72
C ALA A 39 11.29 12.03 -2.86
N THR A 40 11.57 12.75 -3.94
CA THR A 40 12.31 12.25 -5.10
C THR A 40 13.73 11.77 -4.75
N ASP A 41 14.41 12.42 -3.81
CA ASP A 41 15.76 12.00 -3.40
C ASP A 41 15.71 10.71 -2.59
N LEU A 42 14.74 10.56 -1.69
CA LEU A 42 14.53 9.32 -0.94
C LEU A 42 14.11 8.17 -1.86
N GLU A 43 13.24 8.44 -2.82
CA GLU A 43 12.84 7.46 -3.82
C GLU A 43 14.03 7.00 -4.68
N ASN A 44 14.89 7.92 -5.12
CA ASN A 44 16.08 7.59 -5.89
C ASN A 44 17.07 6.75 -5.08
N GLN A 45 17.26 7.08 -3.79
CA GLN A 45 18.09 6.28 -2.89
C GLN A 45 17.51 4.86 -2.72
N LEU A 46 16.21 4.75 -2.47
CA LEU A 46 15.54 3.45 -2.35
C LEU A 46 15.68 2.63 -3.63
N LEU A 47 15.46 3.23 -4.81
CA LEU A 47 15.59 2.53 -6.09
C LEU A 47 17.02 2.09 -6.37
N ALA A 48 18.02 2.89 -6.02
CA ALA A 48 19.42 2.51 -6.15
C ALA A 48 19.76 1.32 -5.24
N GLU A 49 19.28 1.33 -4.00
CA GLU A 49 19.54 0.24 -3.05
C GLU A 49 18.85 -1.06 -3.47
N VAL A 50 17.58 -1.02 -3.88
CA VAL A 50 16.87 -2.23 -4.36
C VAL A 50 17.44 -2.79 -5.67
N GLN A 51 18.18 -2.00 -6.45
CA GLN A 51 18.89 -2.48 -7.63
C GLN A 51 20.23 -3.12 -7.29
N ALA A 52 20.85 -2.73 -6.17
CA ALA A 52 22.14 -3.23 -5.73
C ALA A 52 22.05 -4.60 -5.05
N VAL A 53 20.87 -5.01 -4.58
CA VAL A 53 20.66 -6.25 -3.85
C VAL A 53 19.69 -7.18 -4.57
N ASP A 54 19.65 -8.45 -4.15
CA ASP A 54 18.62 -9.38 -4.63
C ASP A 54 17.24 -8.91 -4.14
N ARG A 55 16.23 -9.03 -4.99
CA ARG A 55 14.84 -8.63 -4.72
C ARG A 55 14.26 -9.21 -3.43
N LEU A 56 14.74 -10.38 -3.03
CA LEU A 56 14.27 -11.12 -1.85
C LEU A 56 15.20 -10.96 -0.64
N SER A 57 16.28 -10.18 -0.76
CA SER A 57 17.22 -10.01 0.35
C SER A 57 16.65 -9.13 1.43
N ASN A 58 16.95 -9.45 2.68
CA ASN A 58 16.72 -8.53 3.77
C ASN A 58 17.85 -7.49 3.76
N SER A 59 17.49 -6.18 3.74
CA SER A 59 18.43 -5.06 3.79
C SER A 59 17.94 -4.05 4.81
N GLU A 60 18.74 -3.81 5.85
CA GLU A 60 18.44 -2.79 6.86
C GLU A 60 18.36 -1.39 6.24
N GLU A 61 19.13 -1.15 5.19
CA GLU A 61 19.10 0.14 4.49
C GLU A 61 17.80 0.32 3.70
N ILE A 62 17.30 -0.72 3.04
CA ILE A 62 15.98 -0.69 2.40
C ILE A 62 14.89 -0.44 3.44
N ASP A 63 14.91 -1.16 4.56
CA ASP A 63 13.93 -1.00 5.64
C ASP A 63 13.96 0.43 6.21
N ARG A 64 15.16 1.02 6.36
CA ARG A 64 15.35 2.41 6.82
C ARG A 64 14.75 3.40 5.83
N LEU A 65 15.04 3.26 4.54
CA LEU A 65 14.54 4.15 3.48
C LEU A 65 13.01 4.03 3.33
N VAL A 66 12.47 2.81 3.41
CA VAL A 66 11.03 2.55 3.44
C VAL A 66 10.38 3.29 4.62
N ALA A 67 10.92 3.12 5.84
CA ALA A 67 10.39 3.79 7.02
C ALA A 67 10.45 5.33 6.91
N GLN A 68 11.50 5.87 6.30
CA GLN A 68 11.61 7.31 6.05
C GLN A 68 10.55 7.81 5.07
N LEU A 69 10.30 7.10 3.96
CA LEU A 69 9.24 7.46 3.02
C LEU A 69 7.86 7.37 3.66
N GLU A 70 7.59 6.29 4.41
CA GLU A 70 6.32 6.09 5.11
C GLU A 70 6.02 7.16 6.16
N SER A 71 7.04 7.72 6.80
CA SER A 71 6.92 8.75 7.84
C SER A 71 7.06 10.19 7.32
N SER A 72 7.46 10.36 6.08
CA SER A 72 7.77 11.68 5.50
C SER A 72 6.55 12.60 5.34
N GLY A 73 5.35 12.04 5.22
CA GLY A 73 4.15 12.80 4.85
C GLY A 73 4.14 13.33 3.41
N LEU A 74 5.09 12.88 2.57
CA LEU A 74 5.26 13.35 1.18
C LEU A 74 4.52 12.49 0.14
N GLY A 75 3.93 11.38 0.57
CA GLY A 75 3.11 10.53 -0.28
C GLY A 75 1.68 11.05 -0.43
N VAL A 76 0.92 10.39 -1.31
CA VAL A 76 -0.51 10.65 -1.51
C VAL A 76 -1.28 10.30 -0.24
N GLU A 77 -2.14 11.22 0.25
CA GLU A 77 -2.81 11.11 1.56
C GLU A 77 -3.81 9.95 1.66
N ARG A 78 -4.55 9.65 0.60
CA ARG A 78 -5.59 8.60 0.56
C ARG A 78 -5.29 7.59 -0.55
N PRO A 79 -4.22 6.80 -0.39
CA PRO A 79 -3.58 6.12 -1.52
C PRO A 79 -4.44 5.03 -2.17
N ALA A 80 -5.33 4.35 -1.43
CA ALA A 80 -6.14 3.27 -1.99
C ALA A 80 -7.29 3.75 -2.90
N ILE A 81 -7.59 5.04 -2.90
CA ILE A 81 -8.65 5.63 -3.73
C ILE A 81 -8.12 6.72 -4.68
N ALA A 82 -6.85 7.03 -4.61
CA ALA A 82 -6.21 8.04 -5.46
C ALA A 82 -6.00 7.53 -6.89
N PRO A 83 -6.09 8.40 -7.91
CA PRO A 83 -5.86 8.01 -9.31
C PRO A 83 -4.49 7.37 -9.55
N GLU A 84 -3.49 7.76 -8.78
CA GLU A 84 -2.11 7.27 -8.88
C GLU A 84 -2.00 5.77 -8.60
N VAL A 85 -2.94 5.16 -7.86
CA VAL A 85 -2.90 3.74 -7.51
C VAL A 85 -3.11 2.83 -8.72
N TYR A 86 -3.88 3.30 -9.70
CA TYR A 86 -4.22 2.51 -10.87
C TYR A 86 -3.04 2.34 -11.81
N GLY A 87 -3.02 1.22 -12.52
CA GLY A 87 -2.04 0.87 -13.53
C GLY A 87 -1.20 -0.34 -13.17
N GLN A 88 -0.11 -0.52 -13.91
CA GLN A 88 0.81 -1.65 -13.76
C GLN A 88 1.96 -1.30 -12.82
N TRP A 89 2.18 -2.15 -11.83
CA TRP A 89 3.20 -1.98 -10.80
C TRP A 89 4.15 -3.18 -10.79
N ARG A 90 5.41 -2.96 -11.14
CA ARG A 90 6.44 -4.01 -11.11
C ARG A 90 7.03 -4.16 -9.71
N LEU A 91 7.05 -5.37 -9.19
CA LEU A 91 7.69 -5.68 -7.93
C LEU A 91 9.21 -5.57 -8.07
N VAL A 92 9.82 -4.66 -7.31
CA VAL A 92 11.28 -4.45 -7.31
C VAL A 92 11.95 -4.96 -6.03
N HIS A 93 11.21 -5.02 -4.91
CA HIS A 93 11.70 -5.62 -3.67
C HIS A 93 10.55 -6.15 -2.81
N THR A 94 10.82 -7.22 -2.06
CA THR A 94 9.90 -7.72 -1.03
C THR A 94 10.68 -8.30 0.14
N SER A 95 10.30 -7.89 1.36
CA SER A 95 10.81 -8.49 2.58
C SER A 95 10.02 -9.76 2.94
N ASN A 96 10.57 -10.58 3.84
CA ASN A 96 9.92 -11.78 4.37
C ASN A 96 9.42 -12.78 3.30
N ALA A 97 10.21 -12.95 2.23
CA ALA A 97 9.90 -13.92 1.18
C ALA A 97 9.73 -15.36 1.70
N ASP A 98 10.26 -15.65 2.88
CA ASP A 98 10.11 -16.94 3.57
C ASP A 98 8.66 -17.24 3.98
N THR A 99 7.79 -16.24 4.05
CA THR A 99 6.36 -16.41 4.29
C THR A 99 5.61 -16.90 3.06
N ALA A 100 6.22 -16.81 1.86
CA ALA A 100 5.66 -17.42 0.66
C ALA A 100 5.65 -18.95 0.78
N SER A 101 4.63 -19.60 0.21
CA SER A 101 4.55 -21.05 0.26
C SER A 101 5.71 -21.71 -0.48
N PRO A 102 6.14 -22.93 -0.08
CA PRO A 102 7.18 -23.67 -0.79
C PRO A 102 6.85 -23.90 -2.27
N ILE A 103 5.57 -24.02 -2.63
CA ILE A 103 5.14 -24.18 -4.02
C ILE A 103 5.29 -22.86 -4.78
N GLN A 104 4.91 -21.73 -4.19
CA GLN A 104 5.15 -20.41 -4.78
C GLN A 104 6.64 -20.15 -4.99
N ARG A 105 7.47 -20.50 -4.02
CA ARG A 105 8.94 -20.37 -4.13
C ARG A 105 9.54 -21.23 -5.22
N LYS A 106 9.00 -22.44 -5.47
CA LYS A 106 9.49 -23.36 -6.51
C LYS A 106 8.85 -23.11 -7.88
N ALA A 107 7.57 -22.80 -7.92
CA ALA A 107 6.85 -22.60 -9.18
C ALA A 107 7.07 -21.19 -9.76
N VAL A 108 7.30 -20.21 -8.90
CA VAL A 108 7.56 -18.83 -9.28
C VAL A 108 8.87 -18.42 -8.63
N ASP A 109 9.98 -18.61 -9.36
CA ASP A 109 11.26 -18.06 -8.95
C ASP A 109 11.20 -16.53 -9.06
N ALA A 110 10.84 -15.89 -7.94
CA ALA A 110 10.70 -14.45 -7.87
C ALA A 110 12.00 -13.68 -8.13
N THR A 111 13.14 -14.37 -8.14
CA THR A 111 14.43 -13.77 -8.51
C THR A 111 14.60 -13.69 -10.02
N LYS A 112 13.99 -14.61 -10.76
CA LYS A 112 14.17 -14.73 -12.22
C LYS A 112 13.10 -14.05 -13.05
N TYR A 113 11.85 -14.01 -12.54
CA TYR A 113 10.71 -13.56 -13.34
C TYR A 113 10.25 -12.17 -12.93
N ASN A 114 9.78 -11.39 -13.89
CA ASN A 114 9.12 -10.14 -13.60
C ASN A 114 7.74 -10.41 -13.03
N ILE A 115 7.48 -9.81 -11.86
CA ILE A 115 6.22 -9.90 -11.14
C ILE A 115 5.57 -8.52 -11.17
N TYR A 116 4.31 -8.50 -11.57
CA TYR A 116 3.52 -7.27 -11.62
C TYR A 116 2.27 -7.42 -10.76
N GLN A 117 1.83 -6.32 -10.22
CA GLN A 117 0.51 -6.15 -9.63
C GLN A 117 -0.20 -5.03 -10.37
N ASN A 118 -1.27 -5.36 -11.08
CA ASN A 118 -2.08 -4.38 -11.79
C ASN A 118 -3.29 -4.04 -10.92
N ILE A 119 -3.65 -2.77 -10.86
CA ILE A 119 -4.86 -2.29 -10.18
C ILE A 119 -5.68 -1.54 -11.22
N GLU A 120 -6.88 -2.03 -11.48
CA GLU A 120 -7.73 -1.57 -12.57
C GLU A 120 -9.20 -1.49 -12.13
N LEU A 121 -9.93 -0.56 -12.72
CA LEU A 121 -11.39 -0.51 -12.64
C LEU A 121 -11.97 -1.17 -13.90
N GLN A 122 -12.79 -2.18 -13.70
CA GLN A 122 -13.62 -2.73 -14.76
C GLN A 122 -15.00 -2.11 -14.66
N VAL A 123 -15.44 -1.47 -15.72
CA VAL A 123 -16.80 -0.93 -15.85
C VAL A 123 -17.63 -1.96 -16.60
N SER A 124 -18.73 -2.41 -15.99
CA SER A 124 -19.70 -3.32 -16.63
C SER A 124 -20.65 -2.55 -17.54
N GLU A 125 -21.41 -3.28 -18.35
CA GLU A 125 -22.45 -2.69 -19.23
C GLU A 125 -23.54 -1.95 -18.44
N ASP A 126 -23.73 -2.31 -17.16
CA ASP A 126 -24.70 -1.70 -16.26
C ASP A 126 -24.15 -0.48 -15.50
N ASP A 127 -22.99 0.06 -15.93
CA ASP A 127 -22.28 1.20 -15.31
C ASP A 127 -21.78 0.92 -13.87
N ASP A 128 -21.70 -0.35 -13.49
CA ASP A 128 -21.18 -0.78 -12.20
C ASP A 128 -19.67 -1.00 -12.29
N SER A 129 -18.92 -0.33 -11.42
CA SER A 129 -17.45 -0.37 -11.46
C SER A 129 -16.91 -1.34 -10.42
N THR A 130 -16.14 -2.31 -10.86
CA THR A 130 -15.49 -3.30 -10.00
C THR A 130 -13.98 -3.06 -9.96
N LEU A 131 -13.41 -2.97 -8.76
CA LEU A 131 -11.99 -2.89 -8.57
C LEU A 131 -11.36 -4.27 -8.71
N ILE A 132 -10.36 -4.40 -9.59
CA ILE A 132 -9.63 -5.64 -9.82
C ILE A 132 -8.16 -5.44 -9.45
N VAL A 133 -7.62 -6.39 -8.71
CA VAL A 133 -6.18 -6.50 -8.45
C VAL A 133 -5.68 -7.78 -9.10
N SER A 134 -4.83 -7.65 -10.12
CA SER A 134 -4.25 -8.78 -10.83
C SER A 134 -2.79 -8.97 -10.43
N GLN A 135 -2.42 -10.21 -10.13
CA GLN A 135 -1.03 -10.62 -9.98
C GLN A 135 -0.56 -11.29 -11.26
N VAL A 136 0.50 -10.76 -11.88
CA VAL A 136 1.02 -11.29 -13.14
C VAL A 136 2.48 -11.67 -12.99
N VAL A 137 2.82 -12.90 -13.33
CA VAL A 137 4.20 -13.39 -13.40
C VAL A 137 4.55 -13.67 -14.85
N LYS A 138 5.49 -12.93 -15.42
CA LYS A 138 5.93 -13.11 -16.80
C LYS A 138 7.12 -14.05 -16.86
N PHE A 139 6.96 -15.19 -17.52
CA PHE A 139 8.03 -16.19 -17.73
C PHE A 139 8.79 -15.97 -19.06
N GLY A 140 8.26 -15.13 -19.93
CA GLY A 140 8.80 -14.80 -21.24
C GLY A 140 7.86 -13.90 -22.02
N PRO A 141 8.18 -13.58 -23.28
CA PRO A 141 7.38 -12.62 -24.07
C PRO A 141 5.90 -13.01 -24.21
N GLU A 142 5.62 -14.29 -24.36
CA GLU A 142 4.27 -14.82 -24.61
C GLU A 142 3.82 -15.81 -23.52
N SER A 143 4.44 -15.76 -22.33
CA SER A 143 4.16 -16.74 -21.29
C SER A 143 4.02 -16.06 -19.95
N GLN A 144 2.84 -16.21 -19.33
CA GLN A 144 2.55 -15.61 -18.03
C GLN A 144 1.57 -16.44 -17.21
N LEU A 145 1.66 -16.28 -15.90
CA LEU A 145 0.61 -16.62 -14.96
C LEU A 145 -0.11 -15.32 -14.56
N LYS A 146 -1.42 -15.30 -14.67
CA LYS A 146 -2.25 -14.21 -14.17
C LYS A 146 -3.23 -14.75 -13.13
N VAL A 147 -3.34 -14.08 -12.00
CA VAL A 147 -4.35 -14.38 -10.97
C VAL A 147 -5.08 -13.09 -10.67
N ASP A 148 -6.39 -13.09 -10.86
CA ASP A 148 -7.26 -11.94 -10.64
C ASP A 148 -7.97 -12.06 -9.30
N ALA A 149 -8.05 -10.95 -8.60
CA ALA A 149 -8.78 -10.81 -7.35
C ALA A 149 -9.80 -9.67 -7.48
N LEU A 150 -11.02 -9.93 -7.04
CA LEU A 150 -12.01 -8.89 -6.80
C LEU A 150 -11.56 -8.11 -5.58
N ALA A 151 -11.57 -6.79 -5.66
CA ALA A 151 -11.03 -5.94 -4.62
C ALA A 151 -12.06 -4.94 -4.10
N SER A 152 -11.81 -4.42 -2.91
CA SER A 152 -12.66 -3.45 -2.24
C SER A 152 -11.80 -2.34 -1.67
N SER A 153 -12.22 -1.12 -1.89
CA SER A 153 -11.69 0.09 -1.24
C SER A 153 -12.87 0.96 -0.76
N ALA A 154 -12.58 2.05 -0.07
CA ALA A 154 -13.65 2.96 0.37
C ALA A 154 -14.43 3.58 -0.80
N ALA A 155 -13.80 3.75 -1.97
CA ALA A 155 -14.47 4.27 -3.16
C ALA A 155 -15.27 3.19 -3.92
N TYR A 156 -14.84 1.94 -3.84
CA TYR A 156 -15.44 0.80 -4.54
C TYR A 156 -15.64 -0.35 -3.54
N PRO A 157 -16.65 -0.26 -2.65
CA PRO A 157 -16.89 -1.27 -1.64
C PRO A 157 -17.48 -2.54 -2.26
N LEU A 158 -16.92 -3.70 -1.92
CA LEU A 158 -17.44 -5.00 -2.28
C LEU A 158 -18.07 -5.66 -1.05
N ALA A 159 -19.35 -5.93 -1.08
CA ALA A 159 -20.11 -6.47 0.07
C ALA A 159 -19.49 -7.74 0.67
N GLU A 160 -18.98 -8.64 -0.18
CA GLU A 160 -18.31 -9.87 0.25
C GLU A 160 -17.08 -9.63 1.15
N LEU A 161 -16.44 -8.45 1.05
CA LEU A 161 -15.24 -8.09 1.77
C LEU A 161 -15.50 -7.16 2.96
N THR A 162 -16.66 -6.50 3.00
CA THR A 162 -17.06 -5.63 4.13
C THR A 162 -17.52 -6.42 5.34
N GLU A 163 -18.08 -7.62 5.14
CA GLU A 163 -18.46 -8.53 6.22
C GLU A 163 -17.34 -9.52 6.53
N ARG A 164 -16.26 -9.04 7.14
CA ARG A 164 -15.17 -9.91 7.60
C ARG A 164 -15.62 -10.72 8.81
N LYS A 165 -15.79 -12.02 8.59
CA LYS A 165 -15.82 -12.99 9.68
C LYS A 165 -14.39 -13.35 10.05
N SER A 166 -14.00 -13.07 11.30
CA SER A 166 -12.77 -13.55 11.90
C SER A 166 -12.69 -15.07 11.75
N SER A 167 -11.88 -15.56 10.81
CA SER A 167 -11.59 -16.98 10.74
C SER A 167 -10.17 -17.21 11.23
N THR A 168 -10.06 -17.64 12.49
CA THR A 168 -8.84 -18.21 13.05
C THR A 168 -8.57 -19.53 12.33
N THR A 169 -8.07 -19.48 11.11
CA THR A 169 -7.73 -20.68 10.36
C THR A 169 -6.25 -20.93 10.57
N LEU A 170 -5.95 -22.07 11.21
CA LEU A 170 -4.63 -22.67 11.27
C LEU A 170 -3.93 -22.54 9.92
N GLY A 171 -2.71 -21.99 9.89
CA GLY A 171 -1.92 -21.65 8.70
C GLY A 171 -1.69 -22.79 7.72
N LEU A 172 -2.76 -23.26 7.09
CA LEU A 172 -2.75 -24.27 6.05
C LEU A 172 -2.45 -23.61 4.71
N ASN A 173 -1.34 -24.01 4.09
CA ASN A 173 -1.04 -23.68 2.71
C ASN A 173 -1.62 -24.74 1.79
N ILE A 174 -2.67 -24.42 1.04
CA ILE A 174 -3.20 -25.31 0.00
C ILE A 174 -2.73 -24.78 -1.36
N LEU A 175 -1.92 -25.56 -2.07
CA LEU A 175 -1.45 -25.30 -3.44
C LEU A 175 -0.85 -23.88 -3.65
N GLY A 176 -0.16 -23.37 -2.64
CA GLY A 176 0.51 -22.08 -2.78
C GLY A 176 -0.31 -20.86 -2.35
N VAL A 177 -1.58 -21.04 -2.03
CA VAL A 177 -2.40 -20.01 -1.42
C VAL A 177 -2.25 -20.13 0.10
N SER A 178 -1.71 -19.11 0.70
CA SER A 178 -1.57 -19.04 2.16
C SER A 178 -2.89 -18.64 2.77
N LEU A 179 -3.46 -19.53 3.53
CA LEU A 179 -4.67 -19.31 4.30
C LEU A 179 -4.32 -18.47 5.52
N VAL A 180 -4.48 -17.17 5.43
CA VAL A 180 -4.12 -16.27 6.52
C VAL A 180 -5.35 -15.60 7.07
N GLY A 181 -5.59 -15.86 8.32
CA GLY A 181 -6.56 -15.20 9.12
C GLY A 181 -5.94 -14.41 10.26
N GLU A 182 -5.15 -13.37 10.01
CA GLU A 182 -5.02 -12.33 11.01
C GLU A 182 -5.75 -11.09 10.52
N GLU A 183 -6.83 -10.75 11.22
CA GLU A 183 -7.54 -9.50 11.04
C GLU A 183 -6.77 -8.38 11.73
N ALA A 184 -5.88 -7.74 10.98
CA ALA A 184 -5.42 -6.43 11.38
C ALA A 184 -6.47 -5.40 10.92
N LYS A 185 -6.94 -4.56 11.84
CA LYS A 185 -7.78 -3.42 11.48
C LYS A 185 -6.96 -2.43 10.67
N PRO A 186 -7.58 -1.72 9.70
CA PRO A 186 -6.92 -0.60 9.02
C PRO A 186 -6.35 0.39 10.04
N ASP A 187 -5.19 0.97 9.75
CA ASP A 187 -4.61 1.99 10.62
C ASP A 187 -5.49 3.25 10.60
N PRO A 188 -6.05 3.67 11.75
CA PRO A 188 -6.91 4.84 11.82
C PRO A 188 -6.19 6.15 11.45
N ASN A 189 -4.86 6.18 11.56
CA ASN A 189 -4.04 7.33 11.20
C ASN A 189 -3.72 7.40 9.69
N ARG A 190 -4.10 6.37 8.93
CA ARG A 190 -3.91 6.29 7.48
C ARG A 190 -5.24 5.95 6.80
N PRO A 191 -6.16 6.91 6.71
CA PRO A 191 -7.46 6.69 6.10
C PRO A 191 -7.29 6.29 4.63
N ASP A 192 -8.15 5.38 4.15
CA ASP A 192 -8.18 4.91 2.77
C ASP A 192 -6.82 4.43 2.23
N SER A 193 -6.05 3.77 3.09
CA SER A 193 -4.79 3.11 2.71
C SER A 193 -4.97 1.65 2.30
N ARG A 194 -6.09 1.02 2.72
CA ARG A 194 -6.32 -0.41 2.56
C ARG A 194 -7.10 -0.75 1.31
N ILE A 195 -6.63 -1.78 0.61
CA ILE A 195 -7.37 -2.52 -0.41
C ILE A 195 -7.55 -3.94 0.10
N ASP A 196 -8.79 -4.34 0.34
CA ASP A 196 -9.17 -5.71 0.63
C ASP A 196 -9.40 -6.45 -0.68
N PHE A 197 -9.11 -7.75 -0.73
CA PHE A 197 -9.33 -8.53 -1.94
C PHE A 197 -9.67 -9.99 -1.65
N VAL A 198 -10.28 -10.63 -2.63
CA VAL A 198 -10.55 -12.06 -2.66
C VAL A 198 -10.15 -12.61 -4.03
N PHE A 199 -9.29 -13.61 -4.07
CA PHE A 199 -8.92 -14.25 -5.32
C PHE A 199 -10.13 -14.89 -5.97
N ASP A 200 -10.30 -14.65 -7.26
CA ASP A 200 -11.50 -15.04 -8.03
C ASP A 200 -11.19 -15.99 -9.18
N SER A 201 -10.16 -15.67 -9.95
CA SER A 201 -9.80 -16.48 -11.12
C SER A 201 -8.29 -16.49 -11.34
N GLY A 202 -7.84 -17.41 -12.18
CA GLY A 202 -6.44 -17.44 -12.59
C GLY A 202 -6.26 -18.25 -13.86
N SER A 203 -5.22 -17.89 -14.62
CA SER A 203 -4.90 -18.53 -15.89
C SER A 203 -3.40 -18.55 -16.15
N PHE A 204 -2.96 -19.61 -16.83
CA PHE A 204 -1.67 -19.67 -17.50
C PHE A 204 -1.84 -19.35 -18.96
N ASN A 205 -1.09 -18.41 -19.46
CA ASN A 205 -0.91 -18.21 -20.89
C ASN A 205 0.48 -18.74 -21.27
N LEU A 206 0.54 -19.72 -22.15
CA LEU A 206 1.77 -20.32 -22.63
C LEU A 206 1.81 -20.29 -24.14
N ARG A 207 2.57 -19.38 -24.73
CA ARG A 207 2.73 -19.23 -26.19
C ARG A 207 1.39 -19.11 -26.91
N GLY A 208 0.48 -18.30 -26.39
CA GLY A 208 -0.84 -18.05 -26.98
C GLY A 208 -1.93 -19.06 -26.58
N ALA A 209 -1.61 -20.18 -25.94
CA ALA A 209 -2.61 -21.08 -25.37
C ALA A 209 -2.90 -20.71 -23.90
N THR A 210 -4.18 -20.58 -23.55
CA THR A 210 -4.63 -20.23 -22.21
C THR A 210 -5.20 -21.46 -21.50
N PHE A 211 -4.69 -21.71 -20.29
CA PHE A 211 -5.12 -22.81 -19.42
C PHE A 211 -5.61 -22.24 -18.08
N PRO A 212 -6.70 -22.76 -17.51
CA PRO A 212 -7.15 -22.31 -16.20
C PRO A 212 -6.12 -22.66 -15.12
N TYR A 213 -5.96 -21.75 -14.16
CA TYR A 213 -5.18 -22.04 -12.96
C TYR A 213 -5.94 -23.07 -12.10
N PRO A 214 -5.27 -24.11 -11.59
CA PRO A 214 -5.95 -25.28 -11.00
C PRO A 214 -6.55 -25.03 -9.60
N VAL A 215 -6.49 -23.81 -9.09
CA VAL A 215 -7.08 -23.49 -7.79
C VAL A 215 -8.53 -23.02 -7.96
N PRO A 216 -9.47 -23.74 -7.33
CA PRO A 216 -10.89 -23.41 -7.46
C PRO A 216 -11.28 -22.29 -6.48
N PHE A 217 -10.89 -21.07 -6.77
CA PHE A 217 -11.09 -19.89 -5.91
C PHE A 217 -12.57 -19.61 -5.57
N ARG A 218 -13.50 -20.03 -6.44
CA ARG A 218 -14.93 -19.78 -6.30
C ARG A 218 -15.69 -20.82 -5.48
N ILE A 219 -15.00 -21.83 -4.97
CA ILE A 219 -15.65 -22.82 -4.07
C ILE A 219 -15.93 -22.12 -2.72
N PRO A 220 -17.19 -22.15 -2.23
CA PRO A 220 -17.59 -21.40 -1.02
C PRO A 220 -16.73 -21.70 0.22
N ILE A 221 -16.37 -22.98 0.43
CA ILE A 221 -15.54 -23.38 1.59
C ILE A 221 -14.11 -22.83 1.53
N LEU A 222 -13.62 -22.46 0.33
CA LEU A 222 -12.30 -21.90 0.11
C LEU A 222 -12.34 -20.35 0.02
N ARG A 223 -13.53 -19.77 -0.12
CA ARG A 223 -13.69 -18.34 -0.40
C ARG A 223 -13.10 -17.45 0.69
N ASP A 224 -13.31 -17.80 1.96
CA ASP A 224 -12.77 -17.03 3.09
C ASP A 224 -11.26 -17.17 3.25
N VAL A 225 -10.69 -18.29 2.79
CA VAL A 225 -9.26 -18.57 2.94
C VAL A 225 -8.41 -17.93 1.83
N VAL A 226 -9.05 -17.48 0.75
CA VAL A 226 -8.38 -16.76 -0.35
C VAL A 226 -8.59 -15.25 -0.27
N LYS A 227 -9.11 -14.74 0.83
CA LYS A 227 -9.20 -13.31 1.14
C LYS A 227 -7.87 -12.79 1.69
N GLY A 228 -7.56 -11.54 1.37
CA GLY A 228 -6.39 -10.86 1.85
C GLY A 228 -6.57 -9.34 1.85
N TRP A 229 -5.55 -8.63 2.23
CA TRP A 229 -5.49 -7.18 2.15
C TRP A 229 -4.06 -6.69 1.95
N ILE A 230 -3.96 -5.50 1.41
CA ILE A 230 -2.73 -4.72 1.36
C ILE A 230 -3.00 -3.32 1.90
N ASP A 231 -2.11 -2.82 2.76
CA ASP A 231 -2.09 -1.43 3.20
C ASP A 231 -1.04 -0.69 2.40
N ILE A 232 -1.45 0.32 1.62
CA ILE A 232 -0.54 1.18 0.88
C ILE A 232 -0.02 2.23 1.85
N THR A 233 1.25 2.13 2.22
CA THR A 233 1.87 2.96 3.24
C THR A 233 2.61 4.17 2.67
N TYR A 234 2.95 4.12 1.38
CA TYR A 234 3.46 5.23 0.60
C TYR A 234 3.05 5.07 -0.86
N LEU A 235 2.62 6.16 -1.47
CA LEU A 235 2.27 6.21 -2.90
C LEU A 235 2.76 7.52 -3.50
N SER A 236 3.39 7.43 -4.66
CA SER A 236 3.70 8.54 -5.54
C SER A 236 3.37 8.17 -7.00
N GLY A 237 3.64 9.07 -7.94
CA GLY A 237 3.55 8.74 -9.37
C GLY A 237 4.53 7.66 -9.84
N ARG A 238 5.55 7.30 -9.04
CA ARG A 238 6.63 6.37 -9.41
C ARG A 238 6.70 5.13 -8.55
N ILE A 239 6.53 5.27 -7.25
CA ILE A 239 6.75 4.20 -6.26
C ILE A 239 5.49 3.98 -5.44
N ARG A 240 5.19 2.72 -5.18
CA ARG A 240 4.20 2.28 -4.22
C ARG A 240 4.86 1.35 -3.21
N ILE A 241 4.74 1.68 -1.93
CA ILE A 241 5.12 0.79 -0.83
C ILE A 241 3.82 0.27 -0.22
N ALA A 242 3.73 -1.04 -0.06
CA ALA A 242 2.55 -1.67 0.53
C ALA A 242 2.96 -2.77 1.53
N ARG A 243 2.11 -2.99 2.52
CA ARG A 243 2.27 -4.04 3.50
C ARG A 243 1.11 -5.03 3.38
N GLY A 244 1.45 -6.30 3.27
CA GLY A 244 0.47 -7.37 3.21
C GLY A 244 0.10 -7.90 4.59
N ASN A 245 -0.96 -8.69 4.64
CA ASN A 245 -1.52 -9.28 5.85
C ASN A 245 -0.57 -10.21 6.64
N LYS A 246 0.60 -10.55 6.09
CA LYS A 246 1.66 -11.34 6.75
C LYS A 246 2.86 -10.49 7.22
N GLY A 247 2.71 -9.17 7.24
CA GLY A 247 3.83 -8.28 7.54
C GLY A 247 4.87 -8.17 6.42
N THR A 248 4.59 -8.72 5.24
CA THR A 248 5.45 -8.59 4.07
C THR A 248 5.40 -7.17 3.55
N THR A 249 6.57 -6.58 3.33
CA THR A 249 6.69 -5.28 2.65
C THR A 249 6.93 -5.50 1.17
N PHE A 250 6.22 -4.75 0.35
CA PHE A 250 6.37 -4.74 -1.11
C PHE A 250 6.80 -3.34 -1.55
N VAL A 251 7.89 -3.25 -2.30
CA VAL A 251 8.29 -2.04 -3.02
C VAL A 251 8.02 -2.27 -4.50
N LEU A 252 7.18 -1.43 -5.08
CA LEU A 252 6.75 -1.55 -6.46
C LEU A 252 7.05 -0.26 -7.22
N LEU A 253 7.48 -0.42 -8.46
CA LEU A 253 7.75 0.68 -9.40
C LEU A 253 6.62 0.72 -10.43
N LYS A 254 6.09 1.91 -10.67
CA LYS A 254 5.09 2.11 -11.71
C LYS A 254 5.73 1.89 -13.07
N GLU A 255 5.09 1.07 -13.90
CA GLU A 255 5.46 0.93 -15.30
C GLU A 255 4.60 1.88 -16.11
N ASP A 256 5.24 2.60 -17.02
CA ASP A 256 4.50 3.38 -18.00
C ASP A 256 3.68 2.41 -18.86
N SER A 257 2.42 2.71 -19.02
CA SER A 257 1.59 1.96 -19.97
C SER A 257 2.21 2.25 -21.35
N ASP A 258 2.87 1.27 -21.93
CA ASP A 258 3.28 1.33 -23.33
C ASP A 258 2.04 1.67 -24.16
N GLN A 259 2.05 2.87 -24.76
CA GLN A 259 1.04 3.37 -25.69
C GLN A 259 1.02 2.56 -26.98
#